data_c1bef41eb7a98b2f6548d082d87b264e
#
_entry.id   c1bef41eb7a98b2f6548d082d87b264e
#
_cell.length_a   1.000
_cell.length_b   1.000
_cell.length_c   1.000
_cell.angle_alpha   90.00
_cell.angle_beta   90.00
_cell.angle_gamma   90.00
#
_symmetry.space_group_name_H-M   'P 1'
#
loop_
_entity.id
_entity.type
_entity.pdbx_description
1 polymer ?
#
loop_
_entity_poly.entity_id
_entity_poly.type
_entity_poly.pdbx_seq_one_letter_code
_entity_poly.pdbx_strand_id
1 'polypeptide(L)'
;MKSYMIVRAVIQDREKFVNGYGIEAGKLVEKYGGKYLVRAPGAIALEGIDAENNSVVISEWPSKEAAQSFWNSDEYQEIKKLREGIAECYVLLIESNDLS
;
A
#
# COMPACT_ATOMS: atom_id res chain seq x y z
N MET A 1 6.86 11.05 -15.24
CA MET A 1 5.89 11.55 -14.25
C MET A 1 5.83 10.58 -13.10
N LYS A 2 5.96 11.09 -11.88
CA LYS A 2 5.88 10.24 -10.70
C LYS A 2 4.48 9.72 -10.49
N SER A 3 4.39 8.55 -9.90
CA SER A 3 3.13 7.94 -9.52
C SER A 3 3.10 7.66 -8.03
N TYR A 4 1.92 7.59 -7.49
CA TYR A 4 1.71 7.35 -6.07
C TYR A 4 0.66 6.26 -5.90
N MET A 5 0.98 5.29 -5.07
CA MET A 5 0.03 4.26 -4.71
C MET A 5 -0.48 4.58 -3.31
N ILE A 6 -1.78 4.74 -3.19
CA ILE A 6 -2.42 5.13 -1.94
C ILE A 6 -3.22 3.93 -1.45
N VAL A 7 -2.86 3.44 -0.28
CA VAL A 7 -3.50 2.27 0.31
C VAL A 7 -4.20 2.68 1.59
N ARG A 8 -5.47 2.32 1.69
CA ARG A 8 -6.20 2.34 2.95
C ARG A 8 -6.48 0.89 3.33
N ALA A 9 -6.03 0.51 4.49
CA ALA A 9 -6.17 -0.87 4.95
C ALA A 9 -6.92 -0.94 6.28
N VAL A 10 -7.96 -1.75 6.31
CA VAL A 10 -8.67 -2.09 7.55
C VAL A 10 -8.07 -3.40 8.03
N ILE A 11 -7.32 -3.35 9.12
CA ILE A 11 -6.50 -4.49 9.58
C ILE A 11 -7.12 -5.11 10.82
N GLN A 12 -7.54 -6.37 10.73
CA GLN A 12 -8.11 -7.11 11.86
C GLN A 12 -7.04 -7.76 12.72
N ASP A 13 -5.95 -8.22 12.11
CA ASP A 13 -4.84 -8.84 12.82
C ASP A 13 -3.54 -8.16 12.41
N ARG A 14 -3.17 -7.13 13.15
CA ARG A 14 -2.02 -6.30 12.82
C ARG A 14 -0.71 -7.08 12.88
N GLU A 15 -0.54 -7.93 13.88
CA GLU A 15 0.68 -8.69 14.03
C GLU A 15 0.93 -9.60 12.84
N LYS A 16 -0.07 -10.36 12.43
CA LYS A 16 0.03 -11.22 11.25
C LYS A 16 0.22 -10.43 9.98
N PHE A 17 -0.47 -9.29 9.86
CA PHE A 17 -0.36 -8.44 8.68
C PHE A 17 1.06 -7.89 8.54
N VAL A 18 1.60 -7.31 9.60
CA VAL A 18 2.94 -6.70 9.57
C VAL A 18 4.02 -7.74 9.36
N ASN A 19 3.97 -8.84 10.12
CA ASN A 19 5.02 -9.87 10.11
C ASN A 19 4.98 -10.77 8.88
N GLY A 20 3.84 -10.83 8.18
CA GLY A 20 3.71 -11.59 6.94
C GLY A 20 3.72 -10.69 5.73
N TYR A 21 2.55 -10.18 5.36
CA TYR A 21 2.37 -9.35 4.17
C TYR A 21 3.27 -8.10 4.19
N GLY A 22 3.30 -7.39 5.31
CA GLY A 22 3.99 -6.09 5.37
C GLY A 22 5.48 -6.19 5.05
N ILE A 23 6.16 -7.19 5.61
CA ILE A 23 7.59 -7.40 5.37
C ILE A 23 7.84 -7.77 3.91
N GLU A 24 7.09 -8.72 3.38
CA GLU A 24 7.29 -9.17 2.00
C GLU A 24 6.93 -8.10 0.98
N ALA A 25 5.85 -7.36 1.22
CA ALA A 25 5.47 -6.25 0.35
C ALA A 25 6.54 -5.17 0.33
N GLY A 26 7.11 -4.85 1.50
CA GLY A 26 8.17 -3.84 1.59
C GLY A 26 9.39 -4.20 0.76
N LYS A 27 9.79 -5.46 0.76
CA LYS A 27 10.91 -5.94 -0.06
C LYS A 27 10.63 -5.78 -1.54
N LEU A 28 9.41 -6.08 -1.97
CA LEU A 28 9.04 -5.97 -3.38
C LEU A 28 8.87 -4.52 -3.82
N VAL A 29 8.34 -3.66 -2.97
CA VAL A 29 8.25 -2.22 -3.25
C VAL A 29 9.65 -1.69 -3.58
N GLU A 30 10.62 -1.99 -2.75
CA GLU A 30 12.00 -1.58 -2.97
C GLU A 30 12.58 -2.18 -4.26
N LYS A 31 12.36 -3.47 -4.48
CA LYS A 31 12.85 -4.18 -5.67
C LYS A 31 12.36 -3.54 -6.97
N TYR A 32 11.11 -3.09 -7.00
CA TYR A 32 10.49 -2.51 -8.20
C TYR A 32 10.64 -0.98 -8.28
N GLY A 33 11.45 -0.40 -7.42
CA GLY A 33 11.78 1.04 -7.48
C GLY A 33 10.85 1.96 -6.72
N GLY A 34 9.95 1.41 -5.94
CA GLY A 34 9.06 2.20 -5.11
C GLY A 34 9.72 2.65 -3.82
N LYS A 35 9.11 3.65 -3.19
CA LYS A 35 9.60 4.20 -1.95
C LYS A 35 8.40 4.58 -1.08
N TYR A 36 8.40 4.12 0.16
CA TYR A 36 7.35 4.54 1.10
C TYR A 36 7.56 5.99 1.51
N LEU A 37 6.50 6.79 1.39
CA LEU A 37 6.47 8.16 1.90
C LEU A 37 5.76 8.23 3.24
N VAL A 38 4.68 7.46 3.39
CA VAL A 38 3.85 7.47 4.60
C VAL A 38 3.47 6.04 4.93
N ARG A 39 3.64 5.69 6.20
CA ARG A 39 3.08 4.47 6.78
C ARG A 39 2.46 4.87 8.11
N ALA A 40 1.16 5.10 8.11
CA ALA A 40 0.46 5.68 9.25
C ALA A 40 -0.64 4.75 9.76
N PRO A 41 -0.41 4.07 10.88
CA PRO A 41 -1.50 3.38 11.57
C PRO A 41 -2.37 4.41 12.29
N GLY A 42 -3.62 4.07 12.53
CA GLY A 42 -4.48 4.91 13.35
C GLY A 42 -4.97 6.17 12.68
N ALA A 43 -5.47 6.05 11.45
CA ALA A 43 -6.09 7.18 10.78
C ALA A 43 -7.31 7.68 11.58
N ILE A 44 -7.54 8.98 11.51
CA ILE A 44 -8.70 9.63 12.16
C ILE A 44 -9.66 10.06 11.08
N ALA A 45 -10.89 9.57 11.13
CA ALA A 45 -11.92 9.99 10.18
C ALA A 45 -12.48 11.34 10.63
N LEU A 46 -12.26 12.36 9.82
CA LEU A 46 -12.85 13.67 10.05
C LEU A 46 -14.24 13.76 9.44
N GLU A 47 -14.48 12.98 8.42
CA GLU A 47 -15.77 12.93 7.74
C GLU A 47 -15.81 11.64 6.91
N GLY A 48 -16.99 11.07 6.79
CA GLY A 48 -17.20 9.92 5.91
C GLY A 48 -17.08 8.59 6.62
N ILE A 49 -16.03 7.85 6.31
CA ILE A 49 -15.88 6.47 6.78
C ILE A 49 -15.34 6.40 8.21
N ASP A 50 -15.70 5.33 8.90
CA ASP A 50 -15.14 5.00 10.20
C ASP A 50 -13.64 4.66 10.00
N ALA A 51 -12.79 5.23 10.84
CA ALA A 51 -11.36 5.05 10.75
C ALA A 51 -10.80 4.02 11.74
N GLU A 52 -11.66 3.36 12.51
CA GLU A 52 -11.20 2.36 13.47
C GLU A 52 -10.43 1.24 12.74
N ASN A 53 -9.22 0.94 13.24
CA ASN A 53 -8.32 -0.06 12.65
C ASN A 53 -7.85 0.25 11.23
N ASN A 54 -8.04 1.48 10.76
CA ASN A 54 -7.53 1.89 9.45
C ASN A 54 -6.09 2.33 9.54
N SER A 55 -5.34 1.97 8.50
CA SER A 55 -3.98 2.44 8.26
C SER A 55 -3.91 3.03 6.87
N VAL A 56 -3.04 4.01 6.69
CA VAL A 56 -2.81 4.62 5.38
C VAL A 56 -1.35 4.45 5.01
N VAL A 57 -1.10 3.96 3.80
CA VAL A 57 0.26 3.81 3.27
C VAL A 57 0.31 4.50 1.92
N ILE A 58 1.30 5.35 1.73
CA ILE A 58 1.52 6.01 0.44
C ILE A 58 2.93 5.68 -0.01
N SER A 59 3.06 5.16 -1.23
CA SER A 59 4.34 4.90 -1.85
C SER A 59 4.48 5.70 -3.14
N GLU A 60 5.70 6.12 -3.41
CA GLU A 60 6.05 6.88 -4.60
C GLU A 60 6.79 5.97 -5.56
N TRP A 61 6.51 6.13 -6.85
CA TRP A 61 7.11 5.31 -7.91
C TRP A 61 7.64 6.21 -9.01
N PRO A 62 8.72 5.81 -9.69
CA PRO A 62 9.30 6.63 -10.76
C PRO A 62 8.34 6.82 -11.94
N SER A 63 7.42 5.87 -12.13
CA SER A 63 6.44 5.94 -13.21
C SER A 63 5.24 5.07 -12.87
N LYS A 64 4.14 5.30 -13.58
CA LYS A 64 2.97 4.45 -13.48
C LYS A 64 3.30 3.00 -13.88
N GLU A 65 4.14 2.86 -14.91
CA GLU A 65 4.54 1.56 -15.42
C GLU A 65 5.31 0.75 -14.37
N ALA A 66 6.17 1.41 -13.61
CA ALA A 66 6.91 0.75 -12.53
C ALA A 66 5.96 0.24 -11.45
N ALA A 67 5.00 1.07 -11.04
CA ALA A 67 4.01 0.68 -10.05
C ALA A 67 3.13 -0.49 -10.55
N GLN A 68 2.72 -0.43 -11.81
CA GLN A 68 1.91 -1.50 -12.40
C GLN A 68 2.71 -2.80 -12.55
N SER A 69 4.00 -2.70 -12.85
CA SER A 69 4.87 -3.89 -12.91
C SER A 69 4.97 -4.58 -11.55
N PHE A 70 5.08 -3.79 -10.49
CA PHE A 70 5.03 -4.31 -9.12
C PHE A 70 3.70 -5.01 -8.87
N TRP A 71 2.59 -4.31 -9.11
CA TRP A 71 1.25 -4.82 -8.81
C TRP A 71 0.95 -6.11 -9.59
N ASN A 72 1.35 -6.17 -10.85
CA ASN A 72 1.05 -7.30 -11.73
C ASN A 72 2.09 -8.42 -11.67
N SER A 73 3.15 -8.26 -10.88
CA SER A 73 4.17 -9.29 -10.77
C SER A 73 3.62 -10.56 -10.12
N ASP A 74 4.16 -11.71 -10.54
CA ASP A 74 3.79 -12.98 -9.91
C ASP A 74 4.16 -12.97 -8.44
N GLU A 75 5.28 -12.33 -8.10
CA GLU A 75 5.75 -12.19 -6.73
C GLU A 75 4.73 -11.48 -5.86
N TYR A 76 4.21 -10.34 -6.34
CA TYR A 76 3.23 -9.60 -5.56
C TYR A 76 1.91 -10.35 -5.45
N GLN A 77 1.46 -10.98 -6.53
CA GLN A 77 0.20 -11.75 -6.50
C GLN A 77 0.28 -12.89 -5.49
N GLU A 78 1.46 -13.49 -5.30
CA GLU A 78 1.65 -14.52 -4.28
C GLU A 78 1.58 -13.94 -2.86
N ILE A 79 2.32 -12.87 -2.58
CA ILE A 79 2.33 -12.31 -1.23
C ILE A 79 1.01 -11.64 -0.86
N LYS A 80 0.26 -11.17 -1.85
CA LYS A 80 -1.04 -10.57 -1.64
C LYS A 80 -1.98 -11.53 -0.91
N LYS A 81 -1.82 -12.81 -1.12
CA LYS A 81 -2.61 -13.84 -0.43
C LYS A 81 -2.40 -13.84 1.08
N LEU A 82 -1.26 -13.35 1.55
CA LEU A 82 -0.95 -13.31 2.98
C LEU A 82 -1.86 -12.39 3.78
N ARG A 83 -2.54 -11.46 3.12
CA ARG A 83 -3.47 -10.55 3.80
C ARG A 83 -4.94 -10.96 3.70
N GLU A 84 -5.22 -12.06 3.02
CA GLU A 84 -6.59 -12.56 2.91
C GLU A 84 -7.13 -12.95 4.29
N GLY A 85 -8.32 -12.46 4.63
CA GLY A 85 -8.98 -12.77 5.90
C GLY A 85 -8.46 -11.98 7.09
N ILE A 86 -7.37 -11.23 6.95
CA ILE A 86 -6.81 -10.44 8.07
C ILE A 86 -6.78 -8.95 7.80
N ALA A 87 -7.01 -8.53 6.56
CA ALA A 87 -7.09 -7.11 6.22
C ALA A 87 -7.91 -6.91 4.96
N GLU A 88 -8.64 -5.80 4.91
CA GLU A 88 -9.30 -5.33 3.70
C GLU A 88 -8.53 -4.11 3.20
N CYS A 89 -8.10 -4.14 1.96
CA CYS A 89 -7.30 -3.07 1.40
C CYS A 89 -8.00 -2.40 0.23
N TYR A 90 -7.88 -1.09 0.17
CA TYR A 90 -8.36 -0.26 -0.91
C TYR A 90 -7.16 0.45 -1.50
N VAL A 91 -6.86 0.21 -2.77
CA VAL A 91 -5.62 0.64 -3.39
C VAL A 91 -5.91 1.48 -4.63
N LEU A 92 -5.35 2.68 -4.66
CA LEU A 92 -5.45 3.57 -5.80
C LEU A 92 -4.06 3.88 -6.33
N LEU A 93 -3.95 3.97 -7.65
CA LEU A 93 -2.73 4.43 -8.29
C LEU A 93 -3.04 5.74 -9.01
N ILE A 94 -2.27 6.78 -8.70
CA ILE A 94 -2.45 8.08 -9.32
C ILE A 94 -1.12 8.56 -9.90
N GLU A 95 -1.20 9.37 -10.94
CA GLU A 95 -0.05 10.10 -11.46
C GLU A 95 -0.23 11.56 -11.10
N SER A 96 0.86 12.22 -10.79
CA SER A 96 0.79 13.63 -10.46
C SER A 96 2.06 14.35 -10.91
N ASN A 97 1.88 15.49 -11.51
CA ASN A 97 2.96 16.44 -11.71
C ASN A 97 3.32 17.05 -10.36
N ASP A 98 4.49 17.63 -10.28
CA ASP A 98 4.85 18.37 -9.07
C ASP A 98 3.79 19.42 -8.81
N LEU A 99 3.46 19.57 -7.55
CA LEU A 99 2.57 20.64 -7.13
C LEU A 99 3.26 21.96 -7.34
N SER A 100 2.82 22.64 -8.31
CA SER A 100 3.38 23.94 -8.65
C SER A 100 2.29 24.99 -8.56
#